data_c2d7f9a0967c9d426c02b7ff5b2b9638
#
_entry.id   c2d7f9a0967c9d426c02b7ff5b2b9638
#
_cell.length_a   1.000
_cell.length_b   1.000
_cell.length_c   1.000
_cell.angle_alpha   90.00
_cell.angle_beta   90.00
_cell.angle_gamma   90.00
#
_symmetry.space_group_name_H-M   'P 1'
#
loop_
_entity.id
_entity.type
_entity.pdbx_description
1 polymer ?
#
loop_
_entity_poly.entity_id
_entity_poly.type
_entity_poly.pdbx_seq_one_letter_code
_entity_poly.pdbx_strand_id
1 'polypeptide(L)'
;MRRTLLIALAAAIPLLAVAGYAAAGGQSKLADVRDATAAFHDLGTAKDAGYTLELPDTSGNTCIANLDDPAAGAMGVHMVNVGLLDDPSTTTPFDDTTLDPTRPEALVYEKRHNGTLKLVAVEYVVFQAAWEAEHGVGSKPSLFGHEFDPNPGTRFGLPPFYALHAWVWKPNPTPLTGIFSAWNPRVTC
;
A
#
# COMPACT_ATOMS: atom_id res chain seq x y z
N MET A 1 -62.73 8.96 37.34
CA MET A 1 -62.00 8.71 36.07
C MET A 1 -60.54 9.10 36.26
N ARG A 2 -59.64 8.16 36.50
CA ARG A 2 -58.19 8.40 36.65
C ARG A 2 -57.55 8.07 35.32
N ARG A 3 -56.90 9.07 34.66
CA ARG A 3 -56.13 8.88 33.46
C ARG A 3 -54.68 8.50 33.84
N THR A 4 -54.27 7.30 33.46
CA THR A 4 -52.90 6.80 33.64
C THR A 4 -52.08 7.28 32.45
N LEU A 5 -51.05 8.06 32.70
CA LEU A 5 -50.08 8.54 31.69
C LEU A 5 -48.97 7.47 31.59
N LEU A 6 -48.90 6.82 30.40
CA LEU A 6 -47.79 5.93 30.07
C LEU A 6 -46.62 6.78 29.49
N ILE A 7 -45.54 6.86 30.23
CA ILE A 7 -44.29 7.46 29.75
C ILE A 7 -43.50 6.37 29.07
N ALA A 8 -43.35 6.47 27.73
CA ALA A 8 -42.47 5.63 26.96
C ALA A 8 -41.01 6.15 27.11
N LEU A 9 -40.18 5.36 27.77
CA LEU A 9 -38.75 5.61 27.85
C LEU A 9 -38.10 5.10 26.55
N ALA A 10 -37.68 5.99 25.65
CA ALA A 10 -36.87 5.65 24.49
C ALA A 10 -35.42 5.45 24.93
N ALA A 11 -34.93 4.22 24.91
CA ALA A 11 -33.53 3.91 25.12
C ALA A 11 -32.71 4.32 23.91
N ALA A 12 -31.95 5.38 24.02
CA ALA A 12 -30.92 5.75 23.02
C ALA A 12 -29.73 4.81 23.21
N ILE A 13 -29.52 3.91 22.25
CA ILE A 13 -28.32 3.05 22.19
C ILE A 13 -27.19 3.90 21.60
N PRO A 14 -26.05 4.02 22.26
CA PRO A 14 -24.94 4.82 21.71
C PRO A 14 -24.25 4.09 20.54
N LEU A 15 -24.28 4.73 19.36
CA LEU A 15 -23.66 4.26 18.11
C LEU A 15 -22.13 4.49 18.05
N LEU A 16 -21.45 4.52 19.22
CA LEU A 16 -20.03 4.91 19.31
C LEU A 16 -19.02 3.75 19.31
N ALA A 17 -19.48 2.49 19.26
CA ALA A 17 -18.57 1.35 19.44
C ALA A 17 -17.95 0.82 18.13
N VAL A 18 -18.49 1.14 16.94
CA VAL A 18 -18.08 0.48 15.69
C VAL A 18 -16.81 1.11 15.09
N ALA A 19 -16.63 2.42 15.21
CA ALA A 19 -15.46 3.10 14.64
C ALA A 19 -14.14 2.73 15.35
N GLY A 20 -14.18 2.40 16.64
CA GLY A 20 -12.99 2.03 17.41
C GLY A 20 -12.43 0.65 17.05
N TYR A 21 -13.28 -0.31 16.70
CA TYR A 21 -12.84 -1.67 16.34
C TYR A 21 -12.17 -1.74 14.97
N ALA A 22 -12.66 -0.98 13.99
CA ALA A 22 -12.04 -0.94 12.65
C ALA A 22 -10.66 -0.27 12.68
N ALA A 23 -10.48 0.80 13.45
CA ALA A 23 -9.18 1.46 13.61
C ALA A 23 -8.15 0.58 14.34
N ALA A 24 -8.56 -0.14 15.38
CA ALA A 24 -7.68 -1.06 16.11
C ALA A 24 -7.26 -2.26 15.26
N GLY A 25 -8.18 -2.82 14.45
CA GLY A 25 -7.87 -3.93 13.53
C GLY A 25 -6.91 -3.51 12.40
N GLY A 26 -7.02 -2.28 11.90
CA GLY A 26 -6.09 -1.74 10.90
C GLY A 26 -4.68 -1.51 11.46
N GLN A 27 -4.57 -1.04 12.69
CA GLN A 27 -3.27 -0.82 13.34
C GLN A 27 -2.54 -2.12 13.68
N SER A 28 -3.25 -3.18 14.12
CA SER A 28 -2.64 -4.49 14.33
C SER A 28 -2.07 -5.07 13.05
N LYS A 29 -2.81 -5.00 11.93
CA LYS A 29 -2.34 -5.46 10.63
C LYS A 29 -1.11 -4.69 10.11
N LEU A 30 -1.00 -3.38 10.38
CA LEU A 30 0.20 -2.60 10.06
C LEU A 30 1.41 -2.95 10.95
N ALA A 31 1.18 -3.41 12.18
CA ALA A 31 2.24 -3.98 13.01
C ALA A 31 2.76 -5.30 12.41
N ASP A 32 1.86 -6.18 11.93
CA ASP A 32 2.24 -7.42 11.26
C ASP A 32 3.10 -7.15 10.00
N VAL A 33 2.77 -6.10 9.23
CA VAL A 33 3.61 -5.66 8.08
C VAL A 33 5.02 -5.26 8.54
N ARG A 34 5.13 -4.48 9.64
CA ARG A 34 6.44 -4.11 10.18
C ARG A 34 7.23 -5.34 10.62
N ASP A 35 6.62 -6.25 11.33
CA ASP A 35 7.29 -7.45 11.82
C ASP A 35 7.78 -8.32 10.66
N ALA A 36 6.95 -8.51 9.63
CA ALA A 36 7.29 -9.28 8.43
C ALA A 36 8.40 -8.64 7.59
N THR A 37 8.51 -7.30 7.58
CA THR A 37 9.47 -6.57 6.73
C THR A 37 10.67 -6.01 7.48
N ALA A 38 10.76 -6.21 8.80
CA ALA A 38 11.84 -5.67 9.63
C ALA A 38 13.25 -6.09 9.17
N ALA A 39 13.41 -7.34 8.73
CA ALA A 39 14.68 -7.85 8.23
C ALA A 39 15.15 -7.15 6.94
N PHE A 40 14.24 -6.57 6.18
CA PHE A 40 14.51 -5.93 4.89
C PHE A 40 15.10 -4.51 5.02
N HIS A 41 15.35 -4.03 6.23
CA HIS A 41 16.27 -2.92 6.44
C HIS A 41 17.68 -3.23 5.95
N ASP A 42 18.06 -4.51 5.92
CA ASP A 42 19.23 -5.02 5.21
C ASP A 42 18.85 -5.35 3.76
N LEU A 43 19.43 -4.62 2.81
CA LEU A 43 19.12 -4.79 1.38
C LEU A 43 19.55 -6.15 0.84
N GLY A 44 20.61 -6.75 1.40
CA GLY A 44 21.04 -8.10 1.04
C GLY A 44 19.95 -9.12 1.37
N THR A 45 19.45 -9.08 2.61
CA THR A 45 18.33 -9.91 3.07
C THR A 45 17.08 -9.73 2.21
N ALA A 46 16.76 -8.48 1.80
CA ALA A 46 15.64 -8.23 0.91
C ALA A 46 15.84 -8.89 -0.48
N LYS A 47 17.06 -8.80 -1.04
CA LYS A 47 17.39 -9.44 -2.32
C LYS A 47 17.35 -10.96 -2.24
N ASP A 48 17.83 -11.54 -1.16
CA ASP A 48 17.77 -12.99 -0.91
C ASP A 48 16.32 -13.48 -0.77
N ALA A 49 15.40 -12.60 -0.33
CA ALA A 49 13.97 -12.86 -0.26
C ALA A 49 13.23 -12.62 -1.60
N GLY A 50 13.95 -12.29 -2.69
CA GLY A 50 13.39 -12.13 -4.04
C GLY A 50 13.11 -10.68 -4.47
N TYR A 51 13.35 -9.68 -3.63
CA TYR A 51 13.20 -8.25 -4.00
C TYR A 51 14.41 -7.77 -4.79
N THR A 52 14.54 -8.22 -6.04
CA THR A 52 15.76 -8.05 -6.85
C THR A 52 15.64 -7.00 -7.94
N LEU A 53 14.42 -6.67 -8.40
CA LEU A 53 14.20 -5.69 -9.45
C LEU A 53 14.11 -4.28 -8.86
N GLU A 54 15.14 -3.46 -9.10
CA GLU A 54 15.07 -2.01 -8.89
C GLU A 54 14.32 -1.40 -10.07
N LEU A 55 13.03 -1.02 -9.85
CA LEU A 55 12.13 -0.58 -10.91
C LEU A 55 12.45 0.85 -11.37
N PRO A 56 12.89 1.08 -12.62
CA PRO A 56 13.07 2.42 -13.16
C PRO A 56 11.77 2.97 -13.77
N ASP A 57 11.65 4.29 -13.87
CA ASP A 57 10.70 4.90 -14.79
C ASP A 57 11.22 4.80 -16.25
N THR A 58 10.37 5.14 -17.23
CA THR A 58 10.72 5.10 -18.66
C THR A 58 11.87 6.05 -19.05
N SER A 59 12.26 6.96 -18.18
CA SER A 59 13.43 7.84 -18.33
C SER A 59 14.70 7.25 -17.68
N GLY A 60 14.60 6.08 -17.05
CA GLY A 60 15.72 5.41 -16.36
C GLY A 60 15.94 5.87 -14.93
N ASN A 61 15.03 6.67 -14.35
CA ASN A 61 15.15 7.07 -12.95
C ASN A 61 14.60 5.96 -12.05
N THR A 62 15.41 5.48 -11.11
CA THR A 62 15.01 4.46 -10.12
C THR A 62 14.46 5.07 -8.84
N CYS A 63 14.82 6.33 -8.53
CA CYS A 63 14.19 7.08 -7.45
C CYS A 63 13.03 7.90 -8.02
N ILE A 64 11.81 7.60 -7.58
CA ILE A 64 10.59 8.13 -8.17
C ILE A 64 10.14 9.38 -7.42
N ALA A 65 10.44 10.55 -7.99
CA ALA A 65 9.96 11.85 -7.47
C ALA A 65 8.63 12.27 -8.10
N ASN A 66 7.86 13.09 -7.38
CA ASN A 66 6.71 13.76 -7.97
C ASN A 66 7.21 14.95 -8.81
N LEU A 67 7.09 14.82 -10.14
CA LEU A 67 7.54 15.86 -11.07
C LEU A 67 6.51 16.99 -11.25
N ASP A 68 5.24 16.70 -11.03
CA ASP A 68 4.13 17.66 -11.20
C ASP A 68 3.96 18.52 -9.94
N ASP A 69 4.22 17.94 -8.77
CA ASP A 69 4.20 18.63 -7.48
C ASP A 69 5.44 18.23 -6.64
N PRO A 70 6.56 18.93 -6.78
CA PRO A 70 7.77 18.65 -6.01
C PRO A 70 7.58 18.77 -4.49
N ALA A 71 6.58 19.55 -4.03
CA ALA A 71 6.27 19.68 -2.60
C ALA A 71 5.64 18.40 -2.01
N ALA A 72 5.01 17.57 -2.83
CA ALA A 72 4.53 16.25 -2.43
C ALA A 72 5.67 15.26 -2.16
N GLY A 73 6.91 15.56 -2.59
CA GLY A 73 8.10 14.76 -2.34
C GLY A 73 8.27 13.60 -3.31
N ALA A 74 8.57 12.42 -2.80
CA ALA A 74 8.88 11.26 -3.62
C ALA A 74 8.22 9.98 -3.08
N MET A 75 8.09 8.98 -3.93
CA MET A 75 7.86 7.59 -3.53
C MET A 75 9.18 6.98 -3.01
N GLY A 76 10.28 7.17 -3.74
CA GLY A 76 11.57 6.56 -3.45
C GLY A 76 11.97 5.51 -4.49
N VAL A 77 12.84 4.58 -4.08
CA VAL A 77 13.34 3.46 -4.88
C VAL A 77 12.52 2.21 -4.58
N HIS A 78 11.93 1.60 -5.61
CA HIS A 78 11.13 0.39 -5.48
C HIS A 78 11.97 -0.84 -5.80
N MET A 79 12.12 -1.74 -4.83
CA MET A 79 12.67 -3.07 -5.01
C MET A 79 11.53 -4.06 -5.11
N VAL A 80 11.30 -4.57 -6.32
CA VAL A 80 10.14 -5.43 -6.64
C VAL A 80 10.53 -6.90 -6.56
N ASN A 81 9.66 -7.70 -5.96
CA ASN A 81 9.69 -9.15 -6.05
C ASN A 81 8.74 -9.61 -7.17
N VAL A 82 9.29 -9.80 -8.36
CA VAL A 82 8.51 -10.19 -9.56
C VAL A 82 7.77 -11.51 -9.35
N GLY A 83 8.33 -12.43 -8.57
CA GLY A 83 7.67 -13.70 -8.26
C GLY A 83 6.38 -13.58 -7.42
N LEU A 84 6.05 -12.37 -6.90
CA LEU A 84 4.79 -12.09 -6.24
C LEU A 84 3.76 -11.43 -7.17
N LEU A 85 4.12 -11.17 -8.42
CA LEU A 85 3.23 -10.60 -9.43
C LEU A 85 2.64 -11.67 -10.36
N ASP A 86 3.21 -12.88 -10.33
CA ASP A 86 2.82 -13.99 -11.18
C ASP A 86 2.23 -15.13 -10.35
N ASP A 87 1.09 -15.69 -10.77
CA ASP A 87 0.54 -16.92 -10.20
C ASP A 87 1.41 -18.10 -10.68
N PRO A 88 2.09 -18.83 -9.77
CA PRO A 88 2.98 -19.93 -10.16
C PRO A 88 2.24 -21.13 -10.78
N SER A 89 0.92 -21.15 -10.74
CA SER A 89 0.10 -22.20 -11.36
C SER A 89 -0.23 -21.94 -12.83
N THR A 90 0.08 -20.76 -13.34
CA THR A 90 -0.20 -20.33 -14.72
C THR A 90 1.08 -20.00 -15.48
N THR A 91 0.93 -19.62 -16.76
CA THR A 91 2.01 -19.09 -17.61
C THR A 91 1.74 -17.66 -18.07
N THR A 92 0.66 -17.06 -17.56
CA THR A 92 0.28 -15.68 -17.86
C THR A 92 1.07 -14.75 -16.96
N PRO A 93 1.81 -13.79 -17.49
CA PRO A 93 2.55 -12.85 -16.67
C PRO A 93 1.60 -11.87 -15.98
N PHE A 94 1.95 -11.47 -14.75
CA PHE A 94 1.24 -10.44 -13.98
C PHE A 94 -0.21 -10.82 -13.65
N ASP A 95 -0.45 -12.08 -13.32
CA ASP A 95 -1.79 -12.61 -13.06
C ASP A 95 -2.06 -13.02 -11.60
N ASP A 96 -1.11 -12.78 -10.69
CA ASP A 96 -1.41 -12.96 -9.26
C ASP A 96 -2.35 -11.86 -8.74
N THR A 97 -3.43 -12.29 -8.11
CA THR A 97 -4.45 -11.44 -7.47
C THR A 97 -4.47 -11.60 -5.95
N THR A 98 -3.54 -12.37 -5.40
CA THR A 98 -3.43 -12.64 -3.97
C THR A 98 -2.93 -11.40 -3.23
N LEU A 99 -3.66 -10.98 -2.21
CA LEU A 99 -3.28 -9.85 -1.34
C LEU A 99 -2.86 -10.38 0.04
N ASP A 100 -1.56 -10.46 0.29
CA ASP A 100 -1.01 -10.82 1.60
C ASP A 100 -0.37 -9.59 2.25
N PRO A 101 -0.95 -9.04 3.34
CA PRO A 101 -0.37 -7.89 4.04
C PRO A 101 1.08 -8.08 4.49
N THR A 102 1.51 -9.33 4.70
CA THR A 102 2.85 -9.64 5.18
C THR A 102 3.87 -9.89 4.06
N ARG A 103 3.40 -9.92 2.80
CA ARG A 103 4.21 -10.19 1.61
C ARG A 103 3.95 -9.16 0.52
N PRO A 104 4.33 -7.88 0.74
CA PRO A 104 4.14 -6.83 -0.25
C PRO A 104 4.93 -7.12 -1.54
N GLU A 105 4.42 -6.75 -2.69
CA GLU A 105 5.05 -6.95 -4.00
C GLU A 105 6.29 -6.07 -4.17
N ALA A 106 6.35 -4.92 -3.48
CA ALA A 106 7.53 -4.05 -3.50
C ALA A 106 7.89 -3.52 -2.11
N LEU A 107 9.19 -3.36 -1.90
CA LEU A 107 9.78 -2.64 -0.78
C LEU A 107 10.25 -1.27 -1.28
N VAL A 108 9.92 -0.21 -0.54
CA VAL A 108 10.23 1.17 -0.93
C VAL A 108 11.34 1.72 -0.05
N TYR A 109 12.40 2.19 -0.69
CA TYR A 109 13.59 2.71 -0.02
C TYR A 109 13.80 4.18 -0.33
N GLU A 110 14.27 4.92 0.68
CA GLU A 110 14.81 6.26 0.53
C GLU A 110 16.31 6.19 0.26
N LYS A 111 16.79 6.86 -0.77
CA LYS A 111 18.20 7.00 -1.07
C LYS A 111 18.80 8.10 -0.19
N ARG A 112 19.76 7.74 0.65
CA ARG A 112 20.48 8.69 1.51
C ARG A 112 21.59 9.40 0.75
N HIS A 113 22.06 10.54 1.28
CA HIS A 113 23.16 11.30 0.68
C HIS A 113 24.46 10.49 0.50
N ASN A 114 24.71 9.49 1.35
CA ASN A 114 25.85 8.58 1.22
C ASN A 114 25.64 7.43 0.23
N GLY A 115 24.53 7.45 -0.51
CA GLY A 115 24.15 6.43 -1.50
C GLY A 115 23.51 5.16 -0.93
N THR A 116 23.43 5.00 0.40
CA THR A 116 22.76 3.85 1.01
C THR A 116 21.25 3.97 0.91
N LEU A 117 20.57 2.83 0.84
CA LEU A 117 19.10 2.73 0.83
C LEU A 117 18.59 2.46 2.26
N LYS A 118 17.49 3.14 2.63
CA LYS A 118 16.79 2.94 3.90
C LYS A 118 15.34 2.57 3.62
N LEU A 119 14.88 1.43 4.11
CA LEU A 119 13.48 1.04 4.02
C LEU A 119 12.56 2.09 4.66
N VAL A 120 11.55 2.55 3.94
CA VAL A 120 10.63 3.61 4.37
C VAL A 120 9.16 3.23 4.25
N ALA A 121 8.82 2.41 3.25
CA ALA A 121 7.47 1.95 3.01
C ALA A 121 7.47 0.57 2.36
N VAL A 122 6.29 0.01 2.20
CA VAL A 122 5.99 -1.13 1.33
C VAL A 122 4.92 -0.71 0.32
N GLU A 123 4.83 -1.42 -0.80
CA GLU A 123 3.80 -1.21 -1.80
C GLU A 123 3.19 -2.55 -2.21
N TYR A 124 1.87 -2.58 -2.26
CA TYR A 124 1.07 -3.69 -2.76
C TYR A 124 0.64 -3.38 -4.18
N VAL A 125 0.78 -4.33 -5.08
CA VAL A 125 0.52 -4.15 -6.53
C VAL A 125 -0.27 -5.33 -7.07
N VAL A 126 -1.35 -5.02 -7.81
CA VAL A 126 -2.13 -6.01 -8.55
C VAL A 126 -2.41 -5.46 -9.95
N PHE A 127 -2.17 -6.25 -10.98
CA PHE A 127 -2.46 -5.81 -12.35
C PHE A 127 -3.96 -5.76 -12.61
N GLN A 128 -4.41 -4.64 -13.19
CA GLN A 128 -5.84 -4.35 -13.38
C GLN A 128 -6.56 -5.44 -14.15
N ALA A 129 -5.97 -5.93 -15.24
CA ALA A 129 -6.59 -6.94 -16.09
C ALA A 129 -6.83 -8.26 -15.34
N ALA A 130 -5.87 -8.70 -14.52
CA ALA A 130 -6.00 -9.91 -13.71
C ALA A 130 -7.06 -9.74 -12.63
N TRP A 131 -6.99 -8.63 -11.88
CA TRP A 131 -7.96 -8.36 -10.82
C TRP A 131 -9.39 -8.28 -11.34
N GLU A 132 -9.61 -7.51 -12.41
CA GLU A 132 -10.95 -7.34 -12.98
C GLU A 132 -11.49 -8.62 -13.67
N ALA A 133 -10.62 -9.47 -14.16
CA ALA A 133 -11.03 -10.78 -14.69
C ALA A 133 -11.61 -11.68 -13.60
N GLU A 134 -11.06 -11.64 -12.40
CA GLU A 134 -11.51 -12.44 -11.26
C GLU A 134 -12.66 -11.80 -10.49
N HIS A 135 -12.63 -10.48 -10.29
CA HIS A 135 -13.53 -9.77 -9.37
C HIS A 135 -14.56 -8.88 -10.08
N GLY A 136 -14.51 -8.79 -11.42
CA GLY A 136 -15.42 -7.99 -12.23
C GLY A 136 -14.85 -6.62 -12.62
N VAL A 137 -15.22 -6.15 -13.81
CA VAL A 137 -14.77 -4.88 -14.39
C VAL A 137 -15.09 -3.70 -13.48
N GLY A 138 -14.09 -2.86 -13.21
CA GLY A 138 -14.20 -1.68 -12.36
C GLY A 138 -14.14 -1.97 -10.86
N SER A 139 -14.01 -3.24 -10.45
CA SER A 139 -13.70 -3.57 -9.06
C SER A 139 -12.29 -3.12 -8.69
N LYS A 140 -12.08 -2.78 -7.42
CA LYS A 140 -10.77 -2.38 -6.90
C LYS A 140 -10.35 -3.25 -5.73
N PRO A 141 -9.07 -3.64 -5.64
CA PRO A 141 -8.55 -4.29 -4.45
C PRO A 141 -8.56 -3.34 -3.26
N SER A 142 -8.57 -3.91 -2.05
CA SER A 142 -8.48 -3.12 -0.82
C SER A 142 -7.69 -3.86 0.26
N LEU A 143 -6.84 -3.14 1.00
CA LEU A 143 -6.18 -3.60 2.21
C LEU A 143 -6.30 -2.55 3.31
N PHE A 144 -6.31 -2.97 4.56
CA PHE A 144 -6.36 -2.08 5.74
C PHE A 144 -7.56 -1.13 5.75
N GLY A 145 -8.63 -1.45 4.97
CA GLY A 145 -9.80 -0.59 4.78
C GLY A 145 -9.60 0.55 3.77
N HIS A 146 -8.53 0.51 2.97
CA HIS A 146 -8.26 1.44 1.88
C HIS A 146 -8.29 0.73 0.54
N GLU A 147 -8.98 1.33 -0.44
CA GLU A 147 -8.89 0.90 -1.83
C GLU A 147 -7.52 1.26 -2.41
N PHE A 148 -7.06 0.44 -3.35
CA PHE A 148 -5.86 0.74 -4.12
C PHE A 148 -6.12 1.84 -5.14
N ASP A 149 -5.12 2.66 -5.37
CA ASP A 149 -5.13 3.70 -6.40
C ASP A 149 -4.88 3.08 -7.79
N PRO A 150 -5.68 3.46 -8.82
CA PRO A 150 -5.41 3.03 -10.19
C PRO A 150 -4.17 3.75 -10.75
N ASN A 151 -3.30 2.98 -11.39
CA ASN A 151 -2.12 3.49 -12.08
C ASN A 151 -2.14 3.02 -13.54
N PRO A 152 -2.05 3.92 -14.53
CA PRO A 152 -2.05 3.53 -15.94
C PRO A 152 -0.79 2.77 -16.38
N GLY A 153 0.22 2.65 -15.52
CA GLY A 153 1.47 1.94 -15.80
C GLY A 153 2.44 2.67 -16.75
N THR A 154 1.98 3.68 -17.46
CA THR A 154 2.73 4.35 -18.55
C THR A 154 4.09 4.91 -18.12
N ARG A 155 4.17 5.43 -16.89
CA ARG A 155 5.44 5.94 -16.34
C ARG A 155 6.52 4.85 -16.24
N PHE A 156 6.11 3.61 -16.04
CA PHE A 156 7.01 2.47 -15.81
C PHE A 156 7.10 1.54 -17.02
N GLY A 157 6.37 1.83 -18.10
CA GLY A 157 6.28 0.95 -19.27
C GLY A 157 5.54 -0.37 -18.97
N LEU A 158 4.67 -0.36 -17.97
CA LEU A 158 3.87 -1.50 -17.51
C LEU A 158 2.41 -1.41 -17.99
N PRO A 159 1.67 -2.53 -18.02
CA PRO A 159 0.22 -2.49 -18.14
C PRO A 159 -0.42 -1.74 -16.96
N PRO A 160 -1.71 -1.32 -17.07
CA PRO A 160 -2.42 -0.71 -15.94
C PRO A 160 -2.47 -1.63 -14.72
N PHE A 161 -2.29 -1.04 -13.53
CA PHE A 161 -2.30 -1.76 -12.26
C PHE A 161 -2.96 -0.94 -11.16
N TYR A 162 -3.29 -1.59 -10.06
CA TYR A 162 -3.71 -0.98 -8.80
C TYR A 162 -2.55 -1.03 -7.82
N ALA A 163 -2.34 0.04 -7.06
CA ALA A 163 -1.26 0.11 -6.07
C ALA A 163 -1.72 0.73 -4.75
N LEU A 164 -1.15 0.26 -3.65
CA LEU A 164 -1.33 0.85 -2.32
C LEU A 164 0.00 0.93 -1.60
N HIS A 165 0.51 2.14 -1.37
CA HIS A 165 1.65 2.37 -0.48
C HIS A 165 1.24 2.23 0.99
N ALA A 166 2.16 1.74 1.82
CA ALA A 166 2.03 1.80 3.27
C ALA A 166 3.35 2.28 3.91
N TRP A 167 3.35 3.53 4.40
CA TRP A 167 4.52 4.18 5.02
C TRP A 167 4.76 3.69 6.44
N VAL A 168 5.04 2.40 6.58
CA VAL A 168 5.16 1.74 7.89
C VAL A 168 6.48 2.06 8.61
N TRP A 169 7.52 2.53 7.89
CA TRP A 169 8.86 2.77 8.41
C TRP A 169 9.26 4.26 8.45
N LYS A 170 8.57 5.13 7.71
CA LYS A 170 8.79 6.58 7.74
C LYS A 170 7.44 7.31 7.81
N PRO A 171 7.20 8.14 8.85
CA PRO A 171 5.94 8.87 8.96
C PRO A 171 5.70 9.75 7.74
N ASN A 172 4.49 9.68 7.19
CA ASN A 172 4.02 10.54 6.12
C ASN A 172 3.06 11.59 6.71
N PRO A 173 3.38 12.90 6.62
CA PRO A 173 2.57 13.95 7.18
C PRO A 173 1.39 14.38 6.29
N THR A 174 1.21 13.76 5.11
CA THR A 174 0.12 14.10 4.19
C THR A 174 -1.24 14.00 4.89
N PRO A 175 -2.04 15.07 4.91
CA PRO A 175 -3.35 15.05 5.55
C PRO A 175 -4.29 13.99 4.94
N LEU A 176 -5.13 13.39 5.76
CA LEU A 176 -6.19 12.43 5.44
C LEU A 176 -5.71 11.06 4.94
N THR A 177 -4.74 11.01 4.03
CA THR A 177 -4.23 9.76 3.44
C THR A 177 -2.95 9.27 4.09
N GLY A 178 -2.15 10.16 4.68
CA GLY A 178 -0.97 9.90 5.50
C GLY A 178 -0.22 8.63 5.14
N ILE A 179 -0.42 7.59 5.94
CA ILE A 179 0.28 6.31 5.81
C ILE A 179 0.05 5.60 4.46
N PHE A 180 -1.06 5.91 3.75
CA PHE A 180 -1.41 5.27 2.47
C PHE A 180 -1.28 6.18 1.25
N SER A 181 -0.74 7.40 1.42
CA SER A 181 -0.46 8.28 0.29
C SER A 181 0.65 7.72 -0.59
N ALA A 182 0.51 7.83 -1.91
CA ALA A 182 1.57 7.43 -2.84
C ALA A 182 2.87 8.23 -2.65
N TRP A 183 2.76 9.52 -2.30
CA TRP A 183 3.89 10.42 -2.14
C TRP A 183 4.15 10.77 -0.68
N ASN A 184 5.41 10.96 -0.32
CA ASN A 184 5.81 11.41 1.02
C ASN A 184 6.71 12.64 0.92
N PRO A 185 6.29 13.82 1.42
CA PRO A 185 7.07 15.05 1.33
C PRO A 185 8.38 15.01 2.15
N ARG A 186 8.58 13.98 2.97
CA ARG A 186 9.82 13.74 3.72
C ARG A 186 10.79 12.80 3.01
N VAL A 187 10.42 12.30 1.82
CA VAL A 187 11.28 11.47 0.96
C VAL A 187 11.76 12.30 -0.21
N THR A 188 13.05 12.23 -0.47
CA THR A 188 13.69 12.95 -1.58
C THR A 188 14.50 11.98 -2.45
N CYS A 189 14.62 12.29 -3.70
CA CYS A 189 15.55 11.70 -4.65
C CYS A 189 16.84 12.56 -4.76
#